data_47465d41fa9a894f454f7c183543341d
#
_entry.id   47465d41fa9a894f454f7c183543341d
#
_cell.length_a   1.000
_cell.length_b   1.000
_cell.length_c   1.000
_cell.angle_alpha   90.00
_cell.angle_beta   90.00
_cell.angle_gamma   90.00
#
_symmetry.space_group_name_H-M   'P 1'
#
loop_
_entity.id
_entity.type
_entity.pdbx_description
1 polymer ?
#
loop_
_entity_poly.entity_id
_entity_poly.type
_entity_poly.pdbx_seq_one_letter_code
_entity_poly.pdbx_strand_id
1 'polypeptide(L)'
;LHGADETAPDGASLILEPTRFISEHSSRFNGQRVDYTATAGETYIRDLEGEPKATLFTFAYTKNNLAENELRPVTFIWNGGPGSASTWLHMGSYGPKRVVVPSDAQHAGLPPYPIEEAPETILDVTDLVFIDPVGTGFSRALGDYEGKDFWGLDEDAQSMANFITTWITENGRWNSPKFLLGESFGTTRAAAVARILEEDLSVSLNGIVFISQALDYQGSTPYVRDNLISFITYVPTICLLYTS
;
A
#
# COMPACT_ATOMS: atom_id res chain seq x y z
N LEU A 1 23.82 21.91 -10.93
CA LEU A 1 22.65 22.79 -11.06
C LEU A 1 22.17 23.08 -9.65
N HIS A 2 22.41 24.31 -9.19
CA HIS A 2 21.98 24.80 -7.89
C HIS A 2 20.46 25.04 -7.94
N GLY A 3 19.71 24.24 -7.17
CA GLY A 3 18.35 24.59 -6.77
C GLY A 3 18.45 25.74 -5.76
N ALA A 4 17.78 26.84 -6.03
CA ALA A 4 17.69 27.93 -5.10
C ALA A 4 16.87 27.47 -3.88
N ASP A 5 17.48 27.61 -2.71
CA ASP A 5 16.84 27.44 -1.42
C ASP A 5 15.93 28.65 -1.20
N GLU A 6 14.66 28.55 -1.58
CA GLU A 6 13.66 29.57 -1.24
C GLU A 6 13.17 29.30 0.19
N THR A 7 13.89 29.86 1.15
CA THR A 7 13.41 29.94 2.53
C THR A 7 12.41 31.07 2.67
N ALA A 8 11.24 30.79 3.24
CA ALA A 8 10.28 31.80 3.64
C ALA A 8 10.88 32.75 4.70
N PRO A 9 10.40 34.01 4.84
CA PRO A 9 10.98 35.03 5.72
C PRO A 9 11.05 34.67 7.21
N ASP A 10 10.32 33.63 7.66
CA ASP A 10 10.28 33.19 9.07
C ASP A 10 10.92 31.81 9.31
N GLY A 11 11.68 31.26 8.36
CA GLY A 11 12.34 29.98 8.51
C GLY A 11 11.41 28.73 8.49
N ALA A 12 10.14 28.91 8.25
CA ALA A 12 9.21 27.81 8.04
C ALA A 12 9.48 27.15 6.67
N SER A 13 9.66 25.83 6.66
CA SER A 13 9.78 25.07 5.42
C SER A 13 8.49 25.22 4.60
N LEU A 14 8.59 25.69 3.35
CA LEU A 14 7.45 25.71 2.44
C LEU A 14 7.00 24.29 2.14
N ILE A 15 5.80 23.93 2.59
CA ILE A 15 5.15 22.68 2.20
C ILE A 15 4.52 22.91 0.83
N LEU A 16 5.12 22.29 -0.20
CA LEU A 16 4.64 22.40 -1.58
C LEU A 16 3.30 21.66 -1.76
N GLU A 17 2.54 22.04 -2.79
CA GLU A 17 1.32 21.31 -3.15
C GLU A 17 1.64 19.84 -3.52
N PRO A 18 0.73 18.88 -3.21
CA PRO A 18 0.94 17.47 -3.52
C PRO A 18 1.15 17.24 -5.02
N THR A 19 2.19 16.50 -5.37
CA THR A 19 2.49 16.17 -6.76
C THR A 19 1.68 14.96 -7.21
N ARG A 20 1.08 15.05 -8.42
CA ARG A 20 0.32 13.93 -9.02
C ARG A 20 0.69 13.77 -10.50
N PHE A 21 0.90 12.52 -10.91
CA PHE A 21 1.12 12.11 -12.29
C PHE A 21 -0.03 11.22 -12.72
N ILE A 22 -0.68 11.57 -13.82
CA ILE A 22 -1.87 10.88 -14.31
C ILE A 22 -1.63 10.40 -15.73
N SER A 23 -1.99 9.16 -16.05
CA SER A 23 -1.93 8.59 -17.39
C SER A 23 -3.09 7.62 -17.64
N GLU A 24 -3.52 7.53 -18.90
CA GLU A 24 -4.59 6.62 -19.31
C GLU A 24 -4.03 5.40 -20.03
N HIS A 25 -4.61 4.26 -19.76
CA HIS A 25 -4.17 2.97 -20.26
C HIS A 25 -5.35 2.10 -20.67
N SER A 26 -5.06 1.10 -21.51
CA SER A 26 -6.01 0.05 -21.87
C SER A 26 -5.27 -1.27 -21.96
N SER A 27 -5.78 -2.30 -21.31
CA SER A 27 -5.22 -3.65 -21.37
C SER A 27 -6.30 -4.72 -21.25
N ARG A 28 -5.89 -6.00 -21.40
CA ARG A 28 -6.77 -7.15 -21.18
C ARG A 28 -6.32 -7.93 -19.96
N PHE A 29 -7.23 -8.03 -18.98
CA PHE A 29 -7.02 -8.81 -17.77
C PHE A 29 -8.13 -9.86 -17.66
N ASN A 30 -7.77 -11.11 -17.38
CA ASN A 30 -8.73 -12.22 -17.29
C ASN A 30 -9.72 -12.31 -18.47
N GLY A 31 -9.23 -11.99 -19.69
CA GLY A 31 -10.05 -11.98 -20.91
C GLY A 31 -10.92 -10.74 -21.11
N GLN A 32 -11.01 -9.84 -20.12
CA GLN A 32 -11.78 -8.60 -20.19
C GLN A 32 -10.88 -7.43 -20.57
N ARG A 33 -11.38 -6.55 -21.46
CA ARG A 33 -10.74 -5.27 -21.72
C ARG A 33 -11.04 -4.30 -20.57
N VAL A 34 -10.02 -3.71 -20.02
CA VAL A 34 -10.12 -2.69 -18.99
C VAL A 34 -9.40 -1.43 -19.46
N ASP A 35 -10.16 -0.36 -19.65
CA ASP A 35 -9.63 0.98 -19.84
C ASP A 35 -9.54 1.61 -18.46
N TYR A 36 -8.36 2.13 -18.06
CA TYR A 36 -8.12 2.61 -16.71
C TYR A 36 -7.20 3.81 -16.67
N THR A 37 -7.34 4.59 -15.61
CA THR A 37 -6.44 5.69 -15.27
C THR A 37 -5.46 5.23 -14.20
N ALA A 38 -4.18 5.45 -14.42
CA ALA A 38 -3.12 5.30 -13.43
C ALA A 38 -2.77 6.67 -12.85
N THR A 39 -2.83 6.79 -11.52
CA THR A 39 -2.45 8.00 -10.78
C THR A 39 -1.34 7.63 -9.81
N ALA A 40 -0.16 8.23 -9.99
CA ALA A 40 0.93 8.15 -9.03
C ALA A 40 1.09 9.51 -8.36
N GLY A 41 1.09 9.57 -7.02
CA GLY A 41 1.20 10.88 -6.39
C GLY A 41 1.04 10.88 -4.88
N GLU A 42 1.14 12.07 -4.35
CA GLU A 42 1.11 12.38 -2.93
C GLU A 42 -0.31 12.73 -2.47
N THR A 43 -0.64 12.30 -1.26
CA THR A 43 -1.82 12.76 -0.52
C THR A 43 -1.36 13.20 0.86
N TYR A 44 -1.73 14.41 1.26
CA TYR A 44 -1.38 14.93 2.58
C TYR A 44 -2.41 14.47 3.61
N ILE A 45 -1.92 13.86 4.68
CA ILE A 45 -2.70 13.70 5.90
C ILE A 45 -2.38 14.87 6.83
N ARG A 46 -3.43 15.37 7.49
CA ARG A 46 -3.37 16.59 8.29
C ARG A 46 -3.63 16.28 9.76
N ASP A 47 -3.14 17.14 10.62
CA ASP A 47 -3.49 17.14 12.05
C ASP A 47 -4.85 17.79 12.31
N LEU A 48 -5.18 17.97 13.60
CA LEU A 48 -6.45 18.56 14.02
C LEU A 48 -6.55 20.07 13.75
N GLU A 49 -5.42 20.73 13.62
CA GLU A 49 -5.29 22.13 13.26
C GLU A 49 -5.37 22.36 11.74
N GLY A 50 -5.31 21.27 10.97
CA GLY A 50 -5.37 21.29 9.51
C GLY A 50 -4.01 21.39 8.83
N GLU A 51 -2.90 21.34 9.59
CA GLU A 51 -1.55 21.40 9.07
C GLU A 51 -1.11 20.03 8.53
N PRO A 52 -0.37 19.98 7.40
CA PRO A 52 0.15 18.74 6.85
C PRO A 52 1.17 18.09 7.78
N LYS A 53 0.88 16.89 8.29
CA LYS A 53 1.78 16.13 9.16
C LYS A 53 2.56 15.03 8.45
N ALA A 54 2.03 14.54 7.35
CA ALA A 54 2.74 13.59 6.49
C ALA A 54 2.18 13.58 5.06
N THR A 55 2.99 13.12 4.13
CA THR A 55 2.55 12.74 2.80
C THR A 55 2.62 11.23 2.63
N LEU A 56 1.55 10.64 2.09
CA LEU A 56 1.56 9.26 1.62
C LEU A 56 1.61 9.26 0.09
N PHE A 57 2.60 8.57 -0.46
CA PHE A 57 2.72 8.35 -1.89
C PHE A 57 1.96 7.08 -2.26
N THR A 58 1.18 7.15 -3.33
CA THR A 58 0.32 6.06 -3.76
C THR A 58 0.35 5.84 -5.26
N PHE A 59 0.03 4.61 -5.66
CA PHE A 59 -0.25 4.24 -7.04
C PHE A 59 -1.69 3.74 -7.11
N ALA A 60 -2.58 4.53 -7.69
CA ALA A 60 -3.99 4.18 -7.85
C ALA A 60 -4.29 3.81 -9.31
N TYR A 61 -5.04 2.75 -9.50
CA TYR A 61 -5.53 2.29 -10.81
C TYR A 61 -7.05 2.21 -10.75
N THR A 62 -7.71 3.08 -11.49
CA THR A 62 -9.16 3.19 -11.48
C THR A 62 -9.72 2.91 -12.88
N LYS A 63 -10.69 2.00 -12.98
CA LYS A 63 -11.35 1.67 -14.24
C LYS A 63 -12.16 2.87 -14.74
N ASN A 64 -12.00 3.17 -16.03
CA ASN A 64 -12.74 4.21 -16.72
C ASN A 64 -14.10 3.70 -17.23
N ASN A 65 -14.97 4.62 -17.62
CA ASN A 65 -16.24 4.32 -18.29
C ASN A 65 -17.15 3.36 -17.50
N LEU A 66 -17.29 3.59 -16.20
CA LEU A 66 -18.22 2.85 -15.36
C LEU A 66 -19.67 3.14 -15.82
N ALA A 67 -20.55 2.15 -15.71
CA ALA A 67 -21.98 2.36 -15.95
C ALA A 67 -22.54 3.35 -14.90
N GLU A 68 -23.62 4.04 -15.28
CA GLU A 68 -24.31 4.93 -14.34
C GLU A 68 -24.76 4.13 -13.10
N ASN A 69 -24.40 4.63 -11.92
CA ASN A 69 -24.63 3.98 -10.62
C ASN A 69 -23.85 2.66 -10.37
N GLU A 70 -22.85 2.33 -11.15
CA GLU A 70 -21.97 1.20 -10.86
C GLU A 70 -21.14 1.47 -9.61
N LEU A 71 -21.38 0.71 -8.54
CA LEU A 71 -20.61 0.74 -7.31
C LEU A 71 -19.41 -0.19 -7.43
N ARG A 72 -18.38 0.26 -8.13
CA ARG A 72 -17.17 -0.54 -8.32
C ARG A 72 -16.38 -0.64 -7.01
N PRO A 73 -15.93 -1.85 -6.62
CA PRO A 73 -15.08 -2.02 -5.43
C PRO A 73 -13.77 -1.26 -5.52
N VAL A 74 -13.20 -0.94 -4.36
CA VAL A 74 -11.83 -0.43 -4.22
C VAL A 74 -11.07 -1.26 -3.20
N THR A 75 -9.84 -1.65 -3.53
CA THR A 75 -8.95 -2.41 -2.67
C THR A 75 -7.72 -1.57 -2.34
N PHE A 76 -7.51 -1.33 -1.05
CA PHE A 76 -6.32 -0.65 -0.52
C PHE A 76 -5.27 -1.70 -0.16
N ILE A 77 -4.06 -1.55 -0.68
CA ILE A 77 -3.04 -2.60 -0.73
C ILE A 77 -1.72 -2.08 -0.18
N TRP A 78 -1.06 -2.90 0.66
CA TRP A 78 0.26 -2.58 1.20
C TRP A 78 1.05 -3.82 1.60
N ASN A 79 2.38 -3.70 1.49
CA ASN A 79 3.32 -4.66 2.06
C ASN A 79 3.50 -4.45 3.57
N GLY A 80 4.31 -5.30 4.17
CA GLY A 80 4.60 -5.29 5.60
C GLY A 80 5.96 -4.71 5.95
N GLY A 81 6.81 -5.55 6.45
CA GLY A 81 8.09 -5.22 7.04
C GLY A 81 8.03 -5.38 8.56
N PRO A 82 7.71 -4.36 9.39
CA PRO A 82 7.39 -2.95 9.04
C PRO A 82 8.53 -2.22 8.32
N GLY A 83 8.17 -1.17 7.58
CA GLY A 83 9.14 -0.32 6.87
C GLY A 83 9.35 -0.66 5.39
N SER A 84 8.48 -1.48 4.78
CA SER A 84 8.52 -1.75 3.33
C SER A 84 7.51 -0.89 2.58
N ALA A 85 7.93 -0.35 1.43
CA ALA A 85 7.02 0.19 0.42
C ALA A 85 6.20 -0.93 -0.22
N SER A 86 5.08 -0.59 -0.84
CA SER A 86 4.13 -1.56 -1.43
C SER A 86 4.59 -2.19 -2.75
N THR A 87 5.88 -2.08 -3.08
CA THR A 87 6.48 -2.46 -4.35
C THR A 87 6.30 -3.93 -4.69
N TRP A 88 6.39 -4.84 -3.70
CA TRP A 88 6.26 -6.28 -3.95
C TRP A 88 4.87 -6.66 -4.43
N LEU A 89 3.83 -6.14 -3.81
CA LEU A 89 2.46 -6.39 -4.25
C LEU A 89 2.12 -5.58 -5.50
N HIS A 90 2.67 -4.37 -5.65
CA HIS A 90 2.42 -3.51 -6.79
C HIS A 90 3.07 -4.06 -8.06
N MET A 91 4.41 -4.12 -8.10
CA MET A 91 5.17 -4.50 -9.29
C MET A 91 5.52 -5.99 -9.35
N GLY A 92 5.17 -6.76 -8.33
CA GLY A 92 5.42 -8.19 -8.25
C GLY A 92 4.19 -9.05 -8.56
N SER A 93 2.96 -8.54 -8.34
CA SER A 93 1.76 -9.38 -8.55
C SER A 93 0.48 -8.62 -8.91
N TYR A 94 -0.06 -7.77 -8.03
CA TYR A 94 -1.43 -7.26 -8.16
C TYR A 94 -1.58 -6.01 -9.03
N GLY A 95 -0.52 -5.25 -9.29
CA GLY A 95 -0.56 -4.13 -10.22
C GLY A 95 -0.85 -4.57 -11.65
N PRO A 96 -1.26 -3.66 -12.54
CA PRO A 96 -1.56 -4.01 -13.93
C PRO A 96 -0.33 -4.45 -14.74
N LYS A 97 0.85 -4.14 -14.23
CA LYS A 97 2.14 -4.57 -14.80
C LYS A 97 3.04 -5.11 -13.70
N ARG A 98 3.89 -6.06 -14.06
CA ARG A 98 4.89 -6.65 -13.16
C ARG A 98 6.28 -6.70 -13.78
N VAL A 99 7.28 -6.72 -12.92
CA VAL A 99 8.66 -7.02 -13.31
C VAL A 99 8.77 -8.53 -13.55
N VAL A 100 9.40 -8.92 -14.65
CA VAL A 100 9.67 -10.34 -14.94
C VAL A 100 10.82 -10.81 -14.06
N VAL A 101 10.53 -11.76 -13.17
CA VAL A 101 11.52 -12.41 -12.31
C VAL A 101 11.59 -13.90 -12.66
N PRO A 102 12.78 -14.50 -12.84
CA PRO A 102 12.91 -15.92 -13.09
C PRO A 102 12.30 -16.76 -11.97
N SER A 103 11.46 -17.74 -12.31
CA SER A 103 10.77 -18.60 -11.34
C SER A 103 11.69 -19.65 -10.68
N ASP A 104 12.86 -19.87 -11.23
CA ASP A 104 13.87 -20.83 -10.77
C ASP A 104 14.88 -20.20 -9.79
N ALA A 105 14.61 -19.01 -9.30
CA ALA A 105 15.47 -18.23 -8.42
C ALA A 105 16.86 -17.90 -9.01
N GLN A 106 17.03 -18.03 -10.34
CA GLN A 106 18.25 -17.60 -11.01
C GLN A 106 18.35 -16.07 -11.03
N HIS A 107 19.53 -15.58 -11.32
CA HIS A 107 19.79 -14.15 -11.43
C HIS A 107 18.99 -13.54 -12.60
N ALA A 108 18.26 -12.44 -12.32
CA ALA A 108 17.41 -11.78 -13.31
C ALA A 108 18.19 -11.10 -14.48
N GLY A 109 19.51 -11.19 -14.49
CA GLY A 109 20.37 -10.56 -15.50
C GLY A 109 20.75 -9.13 -15.14
N LEU A 110 21.10 -8.35 -16.17
CA LEU A 110 21.42 -6.93 -16.04
C LEU A 110 20.25 -6.06 -16.48
N PRO A 111 20.11 -4.83 -15.90
CA PRO A 111 19.08 -3.89 -16.35
C PRO A 111 19.26 -3.52 -17.84
N PRO A 112 18.18 -3.12 -18.55
CA PRO A 112 16.83 -2.91 -18.00
C PRO A 112 16.07 -4.22 -17.80
N TYR A 113 15.40 -4.35 -16.64
CA TYR A 113 14.56 -5.52 -16.38
C TYR A 113 13.26 -5.41 -17.17
N PRO A 114 12.80 -6.51 -17.80
CA PRO A 114 11.57 -6.50 -18.59
C PRO A 114 10.36 -6.33 -17.67
N ILE A 115 9.37 -5.57 -18.16
CA ILE A 115 8.08 -5.36 -17.52
C ILE A 115 7.01 -5.89 -18.48
N GLU A 116 6.06 -6.66 -17.95
CA GLU A 116 4.95 -7.23 -18.73
C GLU A 116 3.60 -6.95 -18.06
N GLU A 117 2.51 -7.24 -18.76
CA GLU A 117 1.17 -7.26 -18.17
C GLU A 117 1.13 -8.31 -17.07
N ALA A 118 0.56 -7.96 -15.91
CA ALA A 118 0.45 -8.88 -14.79
C ALA A 118 -0.81 -9.76 -14.94
N PRO A 119 -0.68 -11.07 -15.20
CA PRO A 119 -1.84 -11.95 -15.33
C PRO A 119 -2.58 -12.15 -14.00
N GLU A 120 -1.94 -11.88 -12.88
CA GLU A 120 -2.49 -12.01 -11.53
C GLU A 120 -3.23 -10.77 -11.06
N THR A 121 -3.23 -9.68 -11.82
CA THR A 121 -3.93 -8.45 -11.41
C THR A 121 -5.43 -8.70 -11.26
N ILE A 122 -5.99 -8.06 -10.26
CA ILE A 122 -7.43 -8.07 -9.98
C ILE A 122 -8.12 -6.77 -10.43
N LEU A 123 -7.46 -5.99 -11.30
CA LEU A 123 -7.99 -4.73 -11.82
C LEU A 123 -9.25 -4.92 -12.69
N ASP A 124 -9.55 -6.12 -13.13
CA ASP A 124 -10.81 -6.45 -13.82
C ASP A 124 -12.03 -6.37 -12.88
N VAL A 125 -11.87 -6.63 -11.58
CA VAL A 125 -12.98 -6.71 -10.62
C VAL A 125 -12.99 -5.60 -9.56
N THR A 126 -11.87 -4.95 -9.28
CA THR A 126 -11.75 -3.88 -8.28
C THR A 126 -10.77 -2.80 -8.74
N ASP A 127 -10.95 -1.57 -8.27
CA ASP A 127 -9.90 -0.56 -8.37
C ASP A 127 -8.82 -0.84 -7.32
N LEU A 128 -7.57 -0.45 -7.61
CA LEU A 128 -6.41 -0.77 -6.79
C LEU A 128 -5.77 0.52 -6.30
N VAL A 129 -5.46 0.59 -5.01
CA VAL A 129 -4.72 1.70 -4.41
C VAL A 129 -3.58 1.14 -3.59
N PHE A 130 -2.36 1.15 -4.14
CA PHE A 130 -1.14 0.77 -3.43
C PHE A 130 -0.65 1.95 -2.63
N ILE A 131 -0.43 1.74 -1.33
CA ILE A 131 -0.08 2.80 -0.38
C ILE A 131 1.30 2.51 0.20
N ASP A 132 2.21 3.45 0.06
CA ASP A 132 3.48 3.41 0.78
C ASP A 132 3.28 4.03 2.17
N PRO A 133 3.46 3.27 3.28
CA PRO A 133 3.39 3.83 4.63
C PRO A 133 4.40 4.94 4.86
N VAL A 134 4.14 5.83 5.82
CA VAL A 134 5.05 6.95 6.13
C VAL A 134 6.46 6.44 6.46
N GLY A 135 7.46 7.04 5.83
CA GLY A 135 8.86 6.63 5.95
C GLY A 135 9.29 5.52 4.98
N THR A 136 8.41 5.13 4.04
CA THR A 136 8.71 4.17 2.97
C THR A 136 8.47 4.77 1.59
N GLY A 137 9.13 4.26 0.56
CA GLY A 137 9.00 4.76 -0.80
C GLY A 137 9.23 6.27 -0.88
N PHE A 138 8.22 7.00 -1.35
CA PHE A 138 8.24 8.47 -1.40
C PHE A 138 7.41 9.13 -0.29
N SER A 139 6.86 8.33 0.62
CA SER A 139 6.07 8.82 1.76
C SER A 139 6.97 9.30 2.89
N ARG A 140 6.65 10.46 3.48
CA ARG A 140 7.49 11.08 4.51
C ARG A 140 6.66 11.91 5.49
N ALA A 141 7.20 12.12 6.68
CA ALA A 141 6.71 13.11 7.62
C ALA A 141 6.91 14.53 7.06
N LEU A 142 6.06 15.47 7.47
CA LEU A 142 6.09 16.88 7.05
C LEU A 142 6.01 17.82 8.26
N GLY A 143 6.38 19.07 8.06
CA GLY A 143 6.35 20.10 9.08
C GLY A 143 7.24 19.74 10.28
N ASP A 144 6.66 19.84 11.48
CA ASP A 144 7.36 19.54 12.73
C ASP A 144 7.34 18.05 13.11
N TYR A 145 6.75 17.19 12.27
CA TYR A 145 6.65 15.76 12.49
C TYR A 145 7.88 15.01 11.95
N GLU A 146 8.26 13.95 12.63
CA GLU A 146 9.36 13.06 12.25
C GLU A 146 8.86 11.64 11.92
N GLY A 147 9.66 10.84 11.21
CA GLY A 147 9.29 9.46 10.87
C GLY A 147 8.91 8.61 12.08
N LYS A 148 9.58 8.82 13.22
CA LYS A 148 9.30 8.10 14.48
C LYS A 148 7.87 8.29 15.00
N ASP A 149 7.20 9.41 14.67
CA ASP A 149 5.84 9.73 15.06
C ASP A 149 4.79 8.86 14.33
N PHE A 150 5.25 8.01 13.40
CA PHE A 150 4.43 7.11 12.58
C PHE A 150 4.86 5.63 12.68
N TRP A 151 5.83 5.27 13.55
CA TRP A 151 6.38 3.91 13.57
C TRP A 151 5.69 2.97 14.56
N GLY A 152 4.92 3.50 15.51
CA GLY A 152 4.07 2.69 16.37
C GLY A 152 2.91 2.06 15.56
N LEU A 153 2.40 0.92 16.01
CA LEU A 153 1.30 0.23 15.32
C LEU A 153 0.05 1.11 15.23
N ASP A 154 -0.28 1.83 16.31
CA ASP A 154 -1.47 2.68 16.35
C ASP A 154 -1.28 3.94 15.49
N GLU A 155 -0.11 4.56 15.52
CA GLU A 155 0.22 5.74 14.72
C GLU A 155 0.29 5.42 13.22
N ASP A 156 0.90 4.27 12.87
CA ASP A 156 0.94 3.75 11.51
C ASP A 156 -0.48 3.48 11.00
N ALA A 157 -1.28 2.73 11.77
CA ALA A 157 -2.65 2.40 11.40
C ALA A 157 -3.54 3.65 11.30
N GLN A 158 -3.38 4.63 12.19
CA GLN A 158 -4.12 5.89 12.14
C GLN A 158 -3.78 6.69 10.88
N SER A 159 -2.49 6.72 10.49
CA SER A 159 -2.06 7.41 9.27
C SER A 159 -2.69 6.79 8.01
N MET A 160 -2.75 5.46 7.94
CA MET A 160 -3.36 4.71 6.85
C MET A 160 -4.88 4.89 6.80
N ALA A 161 -5.56 4.86 7.97
CA ALA A 161 -7.00 5.09 8.06
C ALA A 161 -7.39 6.52 7.63
N ASN A 162 -6.63 7.51 8.06
CA ASN A 162 -6.81 8.90 7.64
C ASN A 162 -6.61 9.06 6.13
N PHE A 163 -5.57 8.41 5.56
CA PHE A 163 -5.38 8.40 4.12
C PHE A 163 -6.58 7.79 3.39
N ILE A 164 -7.04 6.61 3.80
CA ILE A 164 -8.18 5.93 3.17
C ILE A 164 -9.42 6.83 3.18
N THR A 165 -9.71 7.46 4.32
CA THR A 165 -10.85 8.38 4.45
C THR A 165 -10.72 9.61 3.55
N THR A 166 -9.53 10.18 3.47
CA THR A 166 -9.22 11.29 2.55
C THR A 166 -9.43 10.85 1.10
N TRP A 167 -8.84 9.71 0.72
CA TRP A 167 -8.92 9.20 -0.64
C TRP A 167 -10.35 8.90 -1.10
N ILE A 168 -11.16 8.21 -0.26
CA ILE A 168 -12.56 7.90 -0.61
C ILE A 168 -13.41 9.18 -0.70
N THR A 169 -13.07 10.21 0.05
CA THR A 169 -13.74 11.53 0.00
C THR A 169 -13.38 12.26 -1.29
N GLU A 170 -12.10 12.41 -1.59
CA GLU A 170 -11.61 13.10 -2.79
C GLU A 170 -12.08 12.44 -4.10
N ASN A 171 -12.22 11.11 -4.09
CA ASN A 171 -12.61 10.34 -5.27
C ASN A 171 -14.10 9.95 -5.30
N GLY A 172 -14.92 10.44 -4.35
CA GLY A 172 -16.35 10.17 -4.32
C GLY A 172 -16.71 8.69 -4.10
N ARG A 173 -15.90 7.93 -3.34
CA ARG A 173 -15.99 6.47 -3.21
C ARG A 173 -16.59 5.98 -1.88
N TRP A 174 -17.33 6.84 -1.18
CA TRP A 174 -17.98 6.48 0.09
C TRP A 174 -18.91 5.28 -0.02
N ASN A 175 -19.66 5.18 -1.10
CA ASN A 175 -20.63 4.09 -1.35
C ASN A 175 -20.00 2.85 -2.01
N SER A 176 -18.73 2.90 -2.44
CA SER A 176 -18.05 1.76 -3.05
C SER A 176 -17.81 0.67 -2.01
N PRO A 177 -17.93 -0.63 -2.37
CA PRO A 177 -17.40 -1.71 -1.55
C PRO A 177 -15.90 -1.52 -1.33
N LYS A 178 -15.43 -1.66 -0.08
CA LYS A 178 -14.05 -1.39 0.34
C LYS A 178 -13.40 -2.63 0.88
N PHE A 179 -12.18 -2.90 0.40
CA PHE A 179 -11.38 -4.03 0.81
C PHE A 179 -9.98 -3.57 1.22
N LEU A 180 -9.39 -4.26 2.20
CA LEU A 180 -8.00 -4.12 2.58
C LEU A 180 -7.23 -5.37 2.17
N LEU A 181 -6.01 -5.21 1.69
CA LEU A 181 -5.12 -6.32 1.35
C LEU A 181 -3.74 -6.02 1.93
N GLY A 182 -3.33 -6.80 2.91
CA GLY A 182 -2.04 -6.67 3.58
C GLY A 182 -1.20 -7.94 3.46
N GLU A 183 0.11 -7.76 3.34
CA GLU A 183 1.08 -8.84 3.32
C GLU A 183 2.00 -8.74 4.53
N SER A 184 2.32 -9.89 5.18
CA SER A 184 3.23 -9.99 6.31
C SER A 184 2.80 -9.09 7.48
N PHE A 185 3.65 -8.20 8.01
CA PHE A 185 3.24 -7.17 8.99
C PHE A 185 2.06 -6.32 8.49
N GLY A 186 1.88 -6.17 7.18
CA GLY A 186 0.72 -5.49 6.60
C GLY A 186 -0.62 -6.15 6.96
N THR A 187 -0.65 -7.40 7.40
CA THR A 187 -1.86 -8.05 7.93
C THR A 187 -2.20 -7.56 9.33
N THR A 188 -1.20 -7.37 10.19
CA THR A 188 -1.35 -6.73 11.51
C THR A 188 -1.85 -5.29 11.35
N ARG A 189 -1.22 -4.52 10.44
CA ARG A 189 -1.68 -3.18 10.06
C ARG A 189 -3.12 -3.20 9.59
N ALA A 190 -3.51 -4.13 8.70
CA ALA A 190 -4.87 -4.20 8.16
C ALA A 190 -5.92 -4.43 9.26
N ALA A 191 -5.63 -5.27 10.25
CA ALA A 191 -6.52 -5.46 11.40
C ALA A 191 -6.66 -4.18 12.24
N ALA A 192 -5.55 -3.48 12.52
CA ALA A 192 -5.58 -2.22 13.26
C ALA A 192 -6.29 -1.10 12.48
N VAL A 193 -6.03 -0.97 11.18
CA VAL A 193 -6.71 -0.01 10.28
C VAL A 193 -8.21 -0.30 10.22
N ALA A 194 -8.61 -1.57 10.11
CA ALA A 194 -10.02 -1.95 10.08
C ALA A 194 -10.75 -1.49 11.33
N ARG A 195 -10.17 -1.71 12.52
CA ARG A 195 -10.73 -1.24 13.78
C ARG A 195 -10.96 0.28 13.75
N ILE A 196 -9.94 1.05 13.38
CA ILE A 196 -10.04 2.52 13.33
C ILE A 196 -11.09 2.98 12.32
N LEU A 197 -11.12 2.39 11.12
CA LEU A 197 -12.09 2.73 10.10
C LEU A 197 -13.52 2.48 10.58
N GLU A 198 -13.81 1.32 11.18
CA GLU A 198 -15.15 0.93 11.58
C GLU A 198 -15.61 1.59 12.89
N GLU A 199 -14.75 1.63 13.91
CA GLU A 199 -15.11 2.10 15.25
C GLU A 199 -14.99 3.63 15.37
N ASP A 200 -13.93 4.23 14.83
CA ASP A 200 -13.63 5.64 15.04
C ASP A 200 -14.09 6.54 13.89
N LEU A 201 -14.04 6.05 12.64
CA LEU A 201 -14.30 6.84 11.44
C LEU A 201 -15.61 6.48 10.71
N SER A 202 -16.35 5.48 11.21
CA SER A 202 -17.63 5.02 10.62
C SER A 202 -17.53 4.62 9.15
N VAL A 203 -16.40 4.07 8.74
CA VAL A 203 -16.14 3.55 7.40
C VAL A 203 -16.25 2.03 7.42
N SER A 204 -17.33 1.48 6.86
CA SER A 204 -17.53 0.03 6.78
C SER A 204 -16.67 -0.61 5.70
N LEU A 205 -16.11 -1.77 6.02
CA LEU A 205 -15.35 -2.63 5.12
C LEU A 205 -16.18 -3.82 4.64
N ASN A 206 -15.92 -4.27 3.41
CA ASN A 206 -16.57 -5.46 2.83
C ASN A 206 -15.70 -6.72 2.98
N GLY A 207 -14.42 -6.56 3.25
CA GLY A 207 -13.52 -7.69 3.50
C GLY A 207 -12.07 -7.28 3.66
N ILE A 208 -11.28 -8.23 4.18
CA ILE A 208 -9.84 -8.08 4.37
C ILE A 208 -9.16 -9.33 3.81
N VAL A 209 -8.12 -9.15 3.04
CA VAL A 209 -7.28 -10.22 2.51
C VAL A 209 -5.94 -10.21 3.23
N PHE A 210 -5.58 -11.33 3.84
CA PHE A 210 -4.30 -11.54 4.52
C PHE A 210 -3.40 -12.45 3.70
N ILE A 211 -2.23 -11.94 3.32
CA ILE A 211 -1.19 -12.70 2.63
C ILE A 211 -0.04 -12.90 3.61
N SER A 212 0.38 -14.15 3.82
CA SER A 212 1.46 -14.50 4.75
C SER A 212 1.25 -13.87 6.13
N GLN A 213 0.11 -14.18 6.73
CA GLN A 213 -0.40 -13.57 7.95
C GLN A 213 0.62 -13.54 9.09
N ALA A 214 0.82 -12.39 9.71
CA ALA A 214 1.71 -12.13 10.85
C ALA A 214 0.93 -11.52 12.02
N LEU A 215 0.08 -12.32 12.67
CA LEU A 215 -0.75 -11.90 13.82
C LEU A 215 -0.28 -12.52 15.14
N ASP A 216 0.51 -13.58 15.09
CA ASP A 216 1.14 -14.19 16.26
C ASP A 216 2.67 -14.14 16.13
N TYR A 217 3.27 -13.14 16.76
CA TYR A 217 4.72 -12.96 16.75
C TYR A 217 5.46 -13.94 17.64
N GLN A 218 4.80 -14.56 18.64
CA GLN A 218 5.41 -15.60 19.47
C GLN A 218 5.63 -16.88 18.68
N GLY A 219 4.65 -17.25 17.85
CA GLY A 219 4.76 -18.41 16.97
C GLY A 219 5.65 -18.19 15.75
N SER A 220 5.87 -16.93 15.32
CA SER A 220 6.53 -16.60 14.05
C SER A 220 7.93 -15.99 14.18
N THR A 221 8.49 -15.85 15.39
CA THR A 221 9.81 -15.21 15.60
C THR A 221 10.85 -16.22 16.09
N PRO A 222 11.55 -16.93 15.17
CA PRO A 222 12.57 -17.94 15.55
C PRO A 222 13.81 -17.34 16.21
N TYR A 223 13.97 -16.01 16.16
CA TYR A 223 15.12 -15.30 16.72
C TYR A 223 14.97 -14.95 18.20
N VAL A 224 13.80 -15.17 18.80
CA VAL A 224 13.61 -14.97 20.24
C VAL A 224 14.20 -16.19 20.97
N ARG A 225 15.14 -15.91 21.86
CA ARG A 225 15.83 -16.95 22.66
C ARG A 225 14.79 -17.81 23.39
N ASP A 226 14.94 -19.13 23.29
CA ASP A 226 14.07 -20.15 23.92
C ASP A 226 12.65 -20.26 23.34
N ASN A 227 12.37 -19.71 22.15
CA ASN A 227 11.09 -19.88 21.48
C ASN A 227 11.02 -21.19 20.70
N LEU A 228 10.78 -22.31 21.41
CA LEU A 228 10.66 -23.64 20.79
C LEU A 228 9.45 -23.76 19.87
N ILE A 229 8.38 -23.00 20.11
CA ILE A 229 7.16 -23.06 19.30
C ILE A 229 7.44 -22.62 17.86
N SER A 230 8.22 -21.58 17.67
CA SER A 230 8.56 -21.11 16.32
C SER A 230 9.37 -22.17 15.54
N PHE A 231 10.29 -22.87 16.17
CA PHE A 231 11.01 -23.97 15.51
C PHE A 231 10.08 -25.11 15.11
N ILE A 232 9.15 -25.51 15.99
CA ILE A 232 8.19 -26.58 15.71
C ILE A 232 7.28 -26.21 14.54
N THR A 233 6.82 -24.97 14.45
CA THR A 233 5.92 -24.50 13.39
C THR A 233 6.62 -24.29 12.04
N TYR A 234 7.90 -23.89 12.03
CA TYR A 234 8.65 -23.67 10.80
C TYR A 234 9.27 -24.92 10.19
N VAL A 235 9.64 -25.92 11.00
CA VAL A 235 10.30 -27.15 10.51
C VAL A 235 9.52 -27.85 9.39
N PRO A 236 8.20 -28.08 9.49
CA PRO A 236 7.47 -28.71 8.38
C PRO A 236 7.52 -27.92 7.08
N THR A 237 7.39 -26.60 7.15
CA THR A 237 7.47 -25.71 5.98
C THR A 237 8.86 -25.71 5.34
N ILE A 238 9.91 -25.66 6.16
CA ILE A 238 11.29 -25.74 5.68
C ILE A 238 11.54 -27.11 5.02
N CYS A 239 11.09 -28.21 5.61
CA CYS A 239 11.23 -29.53 5.03
C CYS A 239 10.55 -29.64 3.67
N LEU A 240 9.33 -29.11 3.51
CA LEU A 240 8.62 -29.11 2.24
C LEU A 240 9.34 -28.30 1.16
N LEU A 241 9.91 -27.15 1.50
CA LEU A 241 10.64 -26.28 0.56
C LEU A 241 11.95 -26.93 0.06
N TYR A 242 12.60 -27.77 0.87
CA TYR A 242 13.85 -28.41 0.49
C TYR A 242 13.67 -29.80 -0.14
N THR A 243 12.48 -30.37 -0.17
CA THR A 243 12.19 -31.71 -0.70
C THR A 243 11.31 -31.68 -1.95
N SER A 244 10.86 -30.51 -2.38
CA SER A 244 10.15 -30.24 -3.64
C SER A 244 11.08 -29.66 -4.68
#